data_ab06cac3100abbddf8329a3b3deb6f99
#
_entry.id   ab06cac3100abbddf8329a3b3deb6f99
#
_cell.length_a   1.000
_cell.length_b   1.000
_cell.length_c   1.000
_cell.angle_alpha   90.00
_cell.angle_beta   90.00
_cell.angle_gamma   90.00
#
_symmetry.space_group_name_H-M   'P 1'
#
loop_
_entity.id
_entity.type
_entity.pdbx_description
1 polymer ?
#
loop_
_entity_poly.entity_id
_entity_poly.type
_entity_poly.pdbx_seq_one_letter_code
_entity_poly.pdbx_strand_id
1 'polypeptide(L)'
;ASLARLLRNHLYIGEVAYKGEIYVGEHEAIVSRTAWDKAQATLDRNDRTNGNRNRKRHDSLLRGVLRCGHCNCGMTHSYARKKGAMYRYYVCANAMKHGYASCPMKSIPAGEVERMVIDHLRQVLRSPALIAQTYREAAAASPGDAPPFTERDVVLALERLDELWDNLFPGEQARIAQLLIQCVVATRD
;
A
#
# COMPACT_ATOMS: atom_id res chain seq x y z
N ALA A 1 -7.23 2.77 -27.29
CA ALA A 1 -7.95 1.86 -26.37
C ALA A 1 -7.02 1.52 -25.21
N SER A 2 -7.51 1.52 -23.96
CA SER A 2 -6.73 1.12 -22.79
C SER A 2 -6.47 -0.39 -22.85
N LEU A 3 -5.24 -0.84 -22.54
CA LEU A 3 -4.87 -2.25 -22.44
C LEU A 3 -5.83 -3.04 -21.52
N ALA A 4 -6.27 -2.43 -20.42
CA ALA A 4 -7.24 -3.03 -19.50
C ALA A 4 -8.60 -3.31 -20.18
N ARG A 5 -9.05 -2.44 -21.10
CA ARG A 5 -10.30 -2.65 -21.86
C ARG A 5 -10.15 -3.80 -22.86
N LEU A 6 -8.98 -3.95 -23.44
CA LEU A 6 -8.64 -5.07 -24.32
C LEU A 6 -8.70 -6.39 -23.56
N LEU A 7 -8.04 -6.49 -22.41
CA LEU A 7 -7.99 -7.68 -21.56
C LEU A 7 -9.35 -8.05 -20.92
N ARG A 8 -10.34 -7.13 -20.87
CA ARG A 8 -11.71 -7.39 -20.39
C ARG A 8 -12.69 -7.73 -21.52
N ASN A 9 -12.21 -7.96 -22.73
CA ASN A 9 -13.09 -8.24 -23.86
C ASN A 9 -13.46 -9.73 -23.94
N HIS A 10 -14.73 -10.03 -23.75
CA HIS A 10 -15.29 -11.37 -23.77
C HIS A 10 -15.13 -12.11 -25.12
N LEU A 11 -14.90 -11.39 -26.20
CA LEU A 11 -14.63 -12.00 -27.52
C LEU A 11 -13.46 -12.98 -27.50
N TYR A 12 -12.46 -12.77 -26.64
CA TYR A 12 -11.30 -13.68 -26.57
C TYR A 12 -11.62 -15.06 -25.99
N ILE A 13 -12.72 -15.20 -25.29
CA ILE A 13 -13.19 -16.49 -24.73
C ILE A 13 -14.42 -17.05 -25.44
N GLY A 14 -14.70 -16.58 -26.67
CA GLY A 14 -15.83 -17.05 -27.48
C GLY A 14 -17.18 -16.53 -27.03
N GLU A 15 -17.22 -15.43 -26.26
CA GLU A 15 -18.45 -14.81 -25.76
C GLU A 15 -18.68 -13.43 -26.38
N VAL A 16 -19.95 -13.05 -26.55
CA VAL A 16 -20.38 -11.73 -27.06
C VAL A 16 -21.22 -11.01 -26.02
N ALA A 17 -20.82 -9.81 -25.66
CA ALA A 17 -21.60 -8.94 -24.77
C ALA A 17 -22.56 -8.08 -25.59
N TYR A 18 -23.88 -8.20 -25.33
CA TYR A 18 -24.90 -7.39 -25.98
C TYR A 18 -25.93 -6.89 -24.95
N LYS A 19 -26.19 -5.60 -24.96
CA LYS A 19 -27.13 -4.90 -24.03
C LYS A 19 -26.92 -5.22 -22.54
N GLY A 20 -25.68 -5.54 -22.12
CA GLY A 20 -25.35 -5.83 -20.73
C GLY A 20 -25.42 -7.32 -20.36
N GLU A 21 -25.84 -8.17 -21.25
CA GLU A 21 -25.85 -9.63 -21.10
C GLU A 21 -24.74 -10.26 -21.93
N ILE A 22 -24.30 -11.45 -21.52
CA ILE A 22 -23.21 -12.20 -22.16
C ILE A 22 -23.82 -13.45 -22.81
N TYR A 23 -23.55 -13.63 -24.08
CA TYR A 23 -24.01 -14.75 -24.89
C TYR A 23 -22.83 -15.56 -25.41
N VAL A 24 -23.05 -16.85 -25.68
CA VAL A 24 -22.06 -17.67 -26.39
C VAL A 24 -21.95 -17.16 -27.82
N GLY A 25 -20.73 -16.83 -28.25
CA GLY A 25 -20.46 -16.42 -29.65
C GLY A 25 -20.38 -17.57 -30.59
N GLU A 26 -20.47 -17.28 -31.89
CA GLU A 26 -20.28 -18.28 -32.98
C GLU A 26 -18.80 -18.54 -33.30
N HIS A 27 -17.88 -17.81 -32.69
CA HIS A 27 -16.44 -17.92 -32.93
C HIS A 27 -15.76 -18.71 -31.82
N GLU A 28 -14.68 -19.38 -32.16
CA GLU A 28 -13.87 -20.14 -31.23
C GLU A 28 -13.11 -19.22 -30.27
N ALA A 29 -12.98 -19.69 -29.02
CA ALA A 29 -12.18 -18.99 -28.01
C ALA A 29 -10.68 -18.99 -28.40
N ILE A 30 -10.07 -17.79 -28.39
CA ILE A 30 -8.63 -17.63 -28.65
C ILE A 30 -7.82 -17.86 -27.38
N VAL A 31 -8.44 -17.58 -26.21
CA VAL A 31 -7.84 -17.69 -24.87
C VAL A 31 -8.66 -18.65 -24.03
N SER A 32 -8.00 -19.55 -23.29
CA SER A 32 -8.70 -20.45 -22.39
C SER A 32 -9.41 -19.68 -21.25
N ARG A 33 -10.56 -20.19 -20.81
CA ARG A 33 -11.33 -19.61 -19.70
C ARG A 33 -10.47 -19.41 -18.44
N THR A 34 -9.64 -20.39 -18.11
CA THR A 34 -8.75 -20.33 -16.93
C THR A 34 -7.70 -19.21 -17.02
N ALA A 35 -7.14 -18.96 -18.20
CA ALA A 35 -6.19 -17.86 -18.41
C ALA A 35 -6.87 -16.50 -18.33
N TRP A 36 -8.08 -16.39 -18.90
CA TRP A 36 -8.89 -15.17 -18.85
C TRP A 36 -9.32 -14.85 -17.42
N ASP A 37 -9.82 -15.81 -16.64
CA ASP A 37 -10.23 -15.63 -15.24
C ASP A 37 -9.05 -15.18 -14.37
N LYS A 38 -7.85 -15.74 -14.55
CA LYS A 38 -6.63 -15.27 -13.89
C LYS A 38 -6.28 -13.82 -14.24
N ALA A 39 -6.46 -13.44 -15.50
CA ALA A 39 -6.24 -12.06 -15.94
C ALA A 39 -7.26 -11.11 -15.31
N GLN A 40 -8.57 -11.47 -15.24
CA GLN A 40 -9.59 -10.68 -14.57
C GLN A 40 -9.28 -10.51 -13.08
N ALA A 41 -8.98 -11.58 -12.36
CA ALA A 41 -8.61 -11.54 -10.94
C ALA A 41 -7.40 -10.62 -10.69
N THR A 42 -6.44 -10.62 -11.59
CA THR A 42 -5.26 -9.73 -11.51
C THR A 42 -5.63 -8.28 -11.79
N LEU A 43 -6.48 -8.02 -12.77
CA LEU A 43 -6.97 -6.67 -13.08
C LEU A 43 -7.78 -6.11 -11.92
N ASP A 44 -8.70 -6.88 -11.33
CA ASP A 44 -9.52 -6.44 -10.22
C ASP A 44 -8.72 -6.19 -8.95
N ARG A 45 -7.72 -7.02 -8.67
CA ARG A 45 -6.74 -6.77 -7.61
C ARG A 45 -5.96 -5.49 -7.85
N ASN A 46 -5.53 -5.23 -9.08
CA ASN A 46 -4.80 -4.04 -9.46
C ASN A 46 -5.71 -2.79 -9.44
N ASP A 47 -6.99 -2.88 -9.81
CA ASP A 47 -7.93 -1.77 -9.74
C ASP A 47 -8.18 -1.33 -8.29
N ARG A 48 -8.32 -2.26 -7.36
CA ARG A 48 -8.42 -1.95 -5.92
C ARG A 48 -7.16 -1.27 -5.37
N THR A 49 -5.99 -1.59 -5.93
CA THR A 49 -4.71 -0.98 -5.55
C THR A 49 -4.36 0.27 -6.37
N ASN A 50 -4.83 0.38 -7.63
CA ASN A 50 -4.47 1.44 -8.58
C ASN A 50 -5.14 2.79 -8.35
N GLY A 51 -6.26 2.85 -7.64
CA GLY A 51 -6.80 4.15 -7.20
C GLY A 51 -5.75 4.99 -6.46
N ASN A 52 -4.70 4.34 -5.99
CA ASN A 52 -3.63 4.93 -5.21
C ASN A 52 -2.27 5.04 -5.93
N ARG A 53 -2.03 4.29 -7.03
CA ARG A 53 -0.72 4.25 -7.72
C ARG A 53 -0.47 5.35 -8.74
N ASN A 54 -1.50 5.93 -9.35
CA ASN A 54 -1.35 6.82 -10.51
C ASN A 54 -1.11 8.30 -10.20
N ARG A 55 -0.96 8.69 -8.92
CA ARG A 55 -0.53 10.05 -8.56
C ARG A 55 0.92 10.06 -8.09
N LYS A 56 1.84 9.71 -8.99
CA LYS A 56 3.30 9.71 -8.82
C LYS A 56 3.92 11.10 -8.67
N ARG A 57 3.34 12.04 -7.94
CA ARG A 57 3.97 13.37 -7.83
C ARG A 57 4.66 13.65 -6.51
N HIS A 58 4.34 12.94 -5.45
CA HIS A 58 5.05 13.05 -4.18
C HIS A 58 4.95 11.72 -3.45
N ASP A 59 6.08 11.06 -3.26
CA ASP A 59 6.18 9.86 -2.45
C ASP A 59 5.95 10.25 -0.99
N SER A 60 4.76 9.96 -0.47
CA SER A 60 4.44 10.15 0.94
C SER A 60 4.52 8.81 1.66
N LEU A 61 5.36 8.75 2.69
CA LEU A 61 5.74 7.54 3.42
C LEU A 61 4.53 6.74 3.92
N LEU A 62 3.55 7.43 4.51
CA LEU A 62 2.41 6.80 5.19
C LEU A 62 1.14 6.76 4.32
N ARG A 63 1.28 6.87 3.01
CA ARG A 63 0.15 6.82 2.10
C ARG A 63 -0.56 5.47 2.17
N GLY A 64 -1.86 5.50 2.46
CA GLY A 64 -2.70 4.31 2.51
C GLY A 64 -2.70 3.57 3.84
N VAL A 65 -1.69 3.82 4.70
CA VAL A 65 -1.59 3.20 6.03
C VAL A 65 -1.99 4.13 7.18
N LEU A 66 -2.03 5.46 6.94
CA LEU A 66 -2.37 6.45 7.97
C LEU A 66 -3.88 6.64 8.08
N ARG A 67 -4.41 6.50 9.30
CA ARG A 67 -5.83 6.70 9.64
C ARG A 67 -6.02 7.77 10.69
N CYS A 68 -7.16 8.44 10.61
CA CYS A 68 -7.58 9.43 11.59
C CYS A 68 -8.11 8.73 12.85
N GLY A 69 -7.57 9.04 14.04
CA GLY A 69 -8.01 8.45 15.31
C GLY A 69 -9.40 8.87 15.75
N HIS A 70 -9.94 9.97 15.19
CA HIS A 70 -11.29 10.44 15.54
C HIS A 70 -12.39 9.75 14.73
N CYS A 71 -12.25 9.64 13.39
CA CYS A 71 -13.30 9.11 12.52
C CYS A 71 -12.89 7.82 11.78
N ASN A 72 -11.72 7.30 12.07
CA ASN A 72 -11.11 6.12 11.45
C ASN A 72 -11.03 6.16 9.90
N CYS A 73 -11.26 7.32 9.30
CA CYS A 73 -11.09 7.51 7.85
C CYS A 73 -9.60 7.57 7.49
N GLY A 74 -9.27 7.14 6.28
CA GLY A 74 -7.91 7.29 5.74
C GLY A 74 -7.49 8.76 5.70
N MET A 75 -6.20 9.02 5.88
CA MET A 75 -5.64 10.36 5.70
C MET A 75 -4.93 10.44 4.34
N THR A 76 -5.25 11.48 3.60
CA THR A 76 -4.74 11.70 2.23
C THR A 76 -3.63 12.73 2.25
N HIS A 77 -2.55 12.46 1.54
CA HIS A 77 -1.46 13.42 1.37
C HIS A 77 -1.95 14.66 0.60
N SER A 78 -1.60 15.82 1.13
CA SER A 78 -1.85 17.13 0.52
C SER A 78 -0.65 18.04 0.70
N TYR A 79 -0.55 19.08 -0.11
CA TYR A 79 0.51 20.07 0.00
C TYR A 79 -0.03 21.48 -0.19
N ALA A 80 0.61 22.45 0.48
CA ALA A 80 0.34 23.85 0.32
C ALA A 80 1.64 24.58 -0.04
N ARG A 81 1.56 25.54 -0.95
CA ARG A 81 2.69 26.43 -1.28
C ARG A 81 2.49 27.78 -0.59
N LYS A 82 3.51 28.22 0.14
CA LYS A 82 3.52 29.54 0.78
C LYS A 82 4.91 30.15 0.64
N LYS A 83 4.99 31.35 0.09
CA LYS A 83 6.26 32.09 -0.11
C LYS A 83 7.37 31.26 -0.77
N GLY A 84 7.04 30.49 -1.83
CA GLY A 84 8.00 29.63 -2.54
C GLY A 84 8.31 28.29 -1.87
N ALA A 85 7.99 28.11 -0.59
CA ALA A 85 8.16 26.85 0.13
C ALA A 85 6.93 25.93 -0.03
N MET A 86 7.18 24.62 -0.09
CA MET A 86 6.16 23.59 -0.19
C MET A 86 6.02 22.87 1.17
N TYR A 87 4.83 22.92 1.74
CA TYR A 87 4.48 22.26 3.00
C TYR A 87 3.63 21.04 2.71
N ARG A 88 4.01 19.90 3.27
CA ARG A 88 3.31 18.62 3.11
C ARG A 88 2.46 18.31 4.33
N TYR A 89 1.25 17.82 4.10
CA TYR A 89 0.28 17.48 5.14
C TYR A 89 -0.39 16.15 4.83
N TYR A 90 -0.87 15.48 5.87
CA TYR A 90 -1.90 14.46 5.76
C TYR A 90 -3.24 15.05 6.20
N VAL A 91 -4.24 14.98 5.35
CA VAL A 91 -5.58 15.55 5.57
C VAL A 91 -6.58 14.41 5.71
N CYS A 92 -7.42 14.46 6.72
CA CYS A 92 -8.48 13.48 6.93
C CYS A 92 -9.45 13.48 5.73
N ALA A 93 -9.73 12.30 5.17
CA ALA A 93 -10.62 12.15 4.02
C ALA A 93 -12.05 12.62 4.32
N ASN A 94 -12.52 12.45 5.56
CA ASN A 94 -13.82 12.99 6.01
C ASN A 94 -13.84 14.52 6.00
N ALA A 95 -12.82 15.15 6.58
CA ALA A 95 -12.68 16.61 6.57
C ALA A 95 -12.55 17.18 5.15
N MET A 96 -11.90 16.43 4.25
CA MET A 96 -11.76 16.85 2.84
C MET A 96 -13.09 16.79 2.08
N LYS A 97 -13.94 15.78 2.34
CA LYS A 97 -15.22 15.56 1.63
C LYS A 97 -16.36 16.39 2.20
N HIS A 98 -16.42 16.51 3.53
CA HIS A 98 -17.56 17.08 4.24
C HIS A 98 -17.26 18.43 4.93
N GLY A 99 -16.07 18.97 4.67
CA GLY A 99 -15.60 20.22 5.27
C GLY A 99 -14.84 20.03 6.58
N TYR A 100 -14.01 21.02 6.92
CA TYR A 100 -13.12 20.95 8.07
C TYR A 100 -13.81 20.93 9.45
N ALA A 101 -15.11 21.25 9.51
CA ALA A 101 -15.90 21.13 10.73
C ALA A 101 -16.28 19.68 11.06
N SER A 102 -16.27 18.78 10.08
CA SER A 102 -16.68 17.38 10.23
C SER A 102 -15.69 16.48 10.98
N CYS A 103 -14.45 16.95 11.19
CA CYS A 103 -13.44 16.21 11.92
C CYS A 103 -12.47 17.13 12.64
N PRO A 104 -12.28 16.98 13.97
CA PRO A 104 -11.34 17.80 14.75
C PRO A 104 -9.88 17.55 14.31
N MET A 105 -9.54 16.35 13.85
CA MET A 105 -8.25 15.99 13.29
C MET A 105 -8.15 16.39 11.80
N LYS A 106 -8.27 17.66 11.50
CA LYS A 106 -8.35 18.19 10.13
C LYS A 106 -7.16 17.79 9.26
N SER A 107 -5.97 18.13 9.72
CA SER A 107 -4.70 17.86 9.04
C SER A 107 -3.54 17.80 10.02
N ILE A 108 -2.50 17.07 9.69
CA ILE A 108 -1.25 16.97 10.43
C ILE A 108 -0.06 17.21 9.49
N PRO A 109 1.04 17.85 9.94
CA PRO A 109 2.24 18.04 9.16
C PRO A 109 2.86 16.67 8.81
N ALA A 110 3.16 16.44 7.52
CA ALA A 110 3.66 15.15 7.08
C ALA A 110 5.05 14.84 7.66
N GLY A 111 5.95 15.82 7.68
CA GLY A 111 7.32 15.61 8.15
C GLY A 111 7.42 15.20 9.62
N GLU A 112 6.53 15.68 10.47
CA GLU A 112 6.52 15.33 11.90
C GLU A 112 6.05 13.89 12.11
N VAL A 113 4.89 13.54 11.54
CA VAL A 113 4.34 12.20 11.72
C VAL A 113 5.19 11.14 11.02
N GLU A 114 5.75 11.44 9.84
CA GLU A 114 6.66 10.53 9.13
C GLU A 114 7.91 10.25 9.98
N ARG A 115 8.52 11.27 10.60
CA ARG A 115 9.67 11.12 11.48
C ARG A 115 9.34 10.26 12.70
N MET A 116 8.25 10.56 13.41
CA MET A 116 7.83 9.78 14.57
C MET A 116 7.62 8.30 14.23
N VAL A 117 7.01 8.01 13.09
CA VAL A 117 6.77 6.64 12.64
C VAL A 117 8.08 5.93 12.27
N ILE A 118 9.01 6.62 11.59
CA ILE A 118 10.33 6.05 11.27
C ILE A 118 11.11 5.75 12.54
N ASP A 119 11.14 6.69 13.49
CA ASP A 119 11.87 6.51 14.75
C ASP A 119 11.30 5.34 15.56
N HIS A 120 9.98 5.23 15.61
CA HIS A 120 9.32 4.09 16.25
C HIS A 120 9.59 2.77 15.52
N LEU A 121 9.53 2.76 14.19
CA LEU A 121 9.85 1.59 13.37
C LEU A 121 11.28 1.11 13.62
N ARG A 122 12.25 2.02 13.66
CA ARG A 122 13.65 1.70 13.99
C ARG A 122 13.80 1.05 15.37
N GLN A 123 13.08 1.58 16.37
CA GLN A 123 13.08 0.99 17.72
C GLN A 123 12.50 -0.44 17.72
N VAL A 124 11.38 -0.63 17.03
CA VAL A 124 10.72 -1.93 16.92
C VAL A 124 11.61 -2.95 16.20
N LEU A 125 12.23 -2.57 15.08
CA LEU A 125 13.11 -3.44 14.29
C LEU A 125 14.39 -3.86 15.04
N ARG A 126 14.82 -3.08 16.03
CA ARG A 126 15.97 -3.42 16.91
C ARG A 126 15.54 -4.26 18.12
N SER A 127 14.25 -4.55 18.30
CA SER A 127 13.76 -5.33 19.45
C SER A 127 14.09 -6.82 19.32
N PRO A 128 14.84 -7.43 20.25
CA PRO A 128 15.14 -8.87 20.23
C PRO A 128 13.87 -9.73 20.25
N ALA A 129 12.82 -9.27 20.93
CA ALA A 129 11.56 -9.98 21.01
C ALA A 129 10.87 -10.09 19.64
N LEU A 130 10.88 -9.00 18.86
CA LEU A 130 10.32 -9.01 17.50
C LEU A 130 11.12 -9.93 16.58
N ILE A 131 12.44 -9.89 16.66
CA ILE A 131 13.33 -10.75 15.85
C ILE A 131 13.01 -12.22 16.11
N ALA A 132 12.96 -12.62 17.38
CA ALA A 132 12.63 -13.99 17.76
C ALA A 132 11.21 -14.41 17.37
N GLN A 133 10.23 -13.48 17.41
CA GLN A 133 8.87 -13.74 16.96
C GLN A 133 8.82 -13.93 15.44
N THR A 134 9.44 -13.05 14.68
CA THR A 134 9.49 -13.11 13.21
C THR A 134 10.12 -14.43 12.74
N TYR A 135 11.21 -14.86 13.39
CA TYR A 135 11.85 -16.14 13.08
C TYR A 135 10.92 -17.32 13.36
N ARG A 136 10.23 -17.33 14.52
CA ARG A 136 9.26 -18.40 14.88
C ARG A 136 8.09 -18.47 13.91
N GLU A 137 7.52 -17.32 13.52
CA GLU A 137 6.42 -17.26 12.56
C GLU A 137 6.84 -17.75 11.17
N ALA A 138 8.03 -17.37 10.72
CA ALA A 138 8.59 -17.84 9.44
C ALA A 138 8.86 -19.35 9.46
N ALA A 139 9.38 -19.89 10.57
CA ALA A 139 9.57 -21.32 10.75
C ALA A 139 8.24 -22.11 10.78
N ALA A 140 7.22 -21.55 11.39
CA ALA A 140 5.88 -22.16 11.45
C ALA A 140 5.14 -22.13 10.09
N ALA A 141 5.44 -21.15 9.24
CA ALA A 141 4.84 -21.01 7.90
C ALA A 141 5.38 -22.02 6.87
N SER A 142 6.50 -22.70 7.20
CA SER A 142 7.13 -23.74 6.35
C SER A 142 7.22 -25.07 7.11
N PRO A 143 6.12 -25.76 7.38
CA PRO A 143 6.14 -27.03 8.09
C PRO A 143 6.80 -28.10 7.21
N GLY A 144 7.98 -28.55 7.60
CA GLY A 144 8.73 -29.62 6.94
C GLY A 144 10.15 -29.27 6.48
N ASP A 145 10.42 -28.01 6.21
CA ASP A 145 11.76 -27.50 5.95
C ASP A 145 12.15 -26.44 6.98
N ALA A 146 13.34 -26.55 7.56
CA ALA A 146 13.88 -25.46 8.36
C ALA A 146 13.94 -24.20 7.48
N PRO A 147 13.60 -23.00 8.00
CA PRO A 147 13.68 -21.79 7.20
C PRO A 147 15.13 -21.66 6.68
N PRO A 148 15.31 -21.22 5.40
CA PRO A 148 16.63 -21.15 4.76
C PRO A 148 17.54 -20.06 5.36
N PHE A 149 17.15 -19.49 6.51
CA PHE A 149 17.87 -18.45 7.23
C PHE A 149 17.79 -18.69 8.74
N THR A 150 18.78 -18.20 9.46
CA THR A 150 18.89 -18.28 10.93
C THR A 150 18.36 -17.00 11.59
N GLU A 151 18.09 -17.05 12.92
CA GLU A 151 17.78 -15.85 13.70
C GLU A 151 18.85 -14.76 13.54
N ARG A 152 20.12 -15.16 13.44
CA ARG A 152 21.24 -14.24 13.22
C ARG A 152 21.18 -13.56 11.86
N ASP A 153 20.70 -14.24 10.83
CA ASP A 153 20.52 -13.65 9.50
C ASP A 153 19.42 -12.59 9.52
N VAL A 154 18.37 -12.81 10.30
CA VAL A 154 17.29 -11.81 10.51
C VAL A 154 17.85 -10.57 11.22
N VAL A 155 18.63 -10.73 12.28
CA VAL A 155 19.29 -9.62 12.99
C VAL A 155 20.13 -8.80 12.03
N LEU A 156 21.03 -9.45 11.29
CA LEU A 156 21.93 -8.79 10.35
C LEU A 156 21.17 -8.07 9.22
N ALA A 157 20.07 -8.65 8.74
CA ALA A 157 19.24 -8.03 7.70
C ALA A 157 18.55 -6.75 8.22
N LEU A 158 18.06 -6.76 9.46
CA LEU A 158 17.39 -5.61 10.08
C LEU A 158 18.39 -4.49 10.44
N GLU A 159 19.59 -4.84 10.92
CA GLU A 159 20.67 -3.88 11.14
C GLU A 159 21.10 -3.19 9.84
N ARG A 160 21.28 -3.96 8.77
CA ARG A 160 21.60 -3.41 7.44
C ARG A 160 20.49 -2.51 6.89
N LEU A 161 19.23 -2.85 7.13
CA LEU A 161 18.11 -2.02 6.72
C LEU A 161 18.14 -0.65 7.41
N ASP A 162 18.46 -0.61 8.71
CA ASP A 162 18.57 0.64 9.46
C ASP A 162 19.71 1.53 8.94
N GLU A 163 20.88 0.96 8.65
CA GLU A 163 22.02 1.67 8.06
C GLU A 163 21.72 2.21 6.65
N LEU A 164 20.97 1.45 5.85
CA LEU A 164 20.63 1.81 4.48
C LEU A 164 19.45 2.78 4.39
N TRP A 165 18.63 2.89 5.44
CA TRP A 165 17.38 3.65 5.40
C TRP A 165 17.55 5.09 4.92
N ASP A 166 18.56 5.78 5.41
CA ASP A 166 18.81 7.18 5.08
C ASP A 166 19.37 7.37 3.65
N ASN A 167 19.87 6.27 3.05
CA ASN A 167 20.38 6.26 1.67
C ASN A 167 19.31 5.82 0.64
N LEU A 168 18.15 5.34 1.09
CA LEU A 168 17.06 4.94 0.22
C LEU A 168 16.34 6.16 -0.37
N PHE A 169 15.92 6.03 -1.63
CA PHE A 169 15.04 7.03 -2.22
C PHE A 169 13.68 7.08 -1.50
N PRO A 170 13.00 8.24 -1.46
CA PRO A 170 11.71 8.38 -0.77
C PRO A 170 10.65 7.35 -1.19
N GLY A 171 10.63 6.94 -2.47
CA GLY A 171 9.72 5.91 -2.97
C GLY A 171 10.03 4.50 -2.45
N GLU A 172 11.31 4.19 -2.20
CA GLU A 172 11.74 2.93 -1.62
C GLU A 172 11.43 2.88 -0.13
N GLN A 173 11.69 3.96 0.60
CA GLN A 173 11.30 4.11 2.00
C GLN A 173 9.79 3.93 2.19
N ALA A 174 8.98 4.57 1.33
CA ALA A 174 7.54 4.44 1.36
C ALA A 174 7.07 3.00 1.07
N ARG A 175 7.74 2.30 0.15
CA ARG A 175 7.43 0.90 -0.17
C ARG A 175 7.74 -0.04 0.99
N ILE A 176 8.90 0.13 1.63
CA ILE A 176 9.30 -0.66 2.80
C ILE A 176 8.35 -0.38 3.97
N ALA A 177 8.05 0.89 4.26
CA ALA A 177 7.10 1.25 5.29
C ALA A 177 5.71 0.60 5.07
N GLN A 178 5.22 0.56 3.83
CA GLN A 178 3.95 -0.08 3.48
C GLN A 178 3.97 -1.62 3.60
N LEU A 179 5.13 -2.25 3.54
CA LEU A 179 5.29 -3.69 3.76
C LEU A 179 5.33 -4.03 5.25
N LEU A 180 5.95 -3.16 6.06
CA LEU A 180 6.15 -3.39 7.49
C LEU A 180 5.00 -2.87 8.36
N ILE A 181 4.28 -1.83 7.91
CA ILE A 181 3.25 -1.14 8.68
C ILE A 181 1.87 -1.45 8.10
N GLN A 182 1.05 -2.11 8.86
CA GLN A 182 -0.34 -2.39 8.49
C GLN A 182 -1.22 -1.14 8.63
N CYS A 183 -1.08 -0.42 9.73
CA CYS A 183 -1.89 0.77 10.03
C CYS A 183 -1.17 1.67 11.04
N VAL A 184 -1.28 2.98 10.83
CA VAL A 184 -0.91 4.02 11.81
C VAL A 184 -2.15 4.83 12.12
N VAL A 185 -2.49 4.99 13.38
CA VAL A 185 -3.62 5.80 13.83
C VAL A 185 -3.09 7.10 14.43
N ALA A 186 -3.43 8.22 13.80
CA ALA A 186 -3.07 9.54 14.33
C ALA A 186 -4.11 10.00 15.34
N THR A 187 -3.70 10.19 16.59
CA THR A 187 -4.50 10.82 17.67
C THR A 187 -3.98 12.23 17.95
N ARG A 188 -4.80 13.05 18.54
CA ARG A 188 -4.42 14.38 19.04
C ARG A 188 -4.64 14.35 20.56
N ASP A 189 -3.57 14.39 21.27
CA ASP A 189 -3.57 14.61 22.71
C ASP A 189 -3.78 16.09 23.03
#